data_82e1302b0186f5da6d94153f0633b345
#
_entry.id   82e1302b0186f5da6d94153f0633b345
#
_cell.length_a   1.000
_cell.length_b   1.000
_cell.length_c   1.000
_cell.angle_alpha   90.00
_cell.angle_beta   90.00
_cell.angle_gamma   90.00
#
_symmetry.space_group_name_H-M   'P 1'
#
loop_
_entity.id
_entity.type
_entity.pdbx_description
1 polymer ?
#
loop_
_entity_poly.entity_id
_entity_poly.type
_entity_poly.pdbx_seq_one_letter_code
_entity_poly.pdbx_strand_id
1 'polypeptide(L)'
;MVLREDDIRRPDGSTGLYGVVDKPGYALVMPYDGRRFRLVEQFRYPIGERRWEFPQGTAPDLADADPAELASRELREETGLRATTFEALGELDAAPGMTSQRGWVFLATGIIEGEADREHEEQDMRSAWFARDEVERMIREGVIADAQSIAAYALFLLR
;
A
#
# COMPACT_ATOMS: atom_id res chain seq x y z
N MET A 1 10.46 -7.96 -10.04
CA MET A 1 10.54 -8.92 -8.90
C MET A 1 11.59 -9.96 -9.22
N VAL A 2 12.48 -10.26 -8.25
CA VAL A 2 13.53 -11.29 -8.36
C VAL A 2 13.37 -12.25 -7.18
N LEU A 3 13.46 -13.55 -7.47
CA LEU A 3 13.57 -14.58 -6.44
C LEU A 3 15.04 -15.03 -6.40
N ARG A 4 15.64 -15.05 -5.22
CA ARG A 4 17.01 -15.49 -5.02
C ARG A 4 17.15 -16.34 -3.77
N GLU A 5 18.20 -17.15 -3.74
CA GLU A 5 18.67 -17.84 -2.54
C GLU A 5 20.04 -17.29 -2.18
N ASP A 6 20.23 -16.96 -0.92
CA ASP A 6 21.48 -16.46 -0.37
C ASP A 6 22.11 -17.50 0.56
N ASP A 7 23.39 -17.76 0.39
CA ASP A 7 24.17 -18.50 1.38
C ASP A 7 24.33 -17.64 2.63
N ILE A 8 23.84 -18.13 3.76
CA ILE A 8 23.93 -17.42 5.04
C ILE A 8 24.83 -18.16 6.03
N ARG A 9 25.44 -17.39 6.93
CA ARG A 9 26.12 -17.92 8.11
C ARG A 9 25.34 -17.54 9.36
N ARG A 10 24.94 -18.55 10.14
CA ARG A 10 24.20 -18.34 11.39
C ARG A 10 25.13 -17.93 12.53
N PRO A 11 24.61 -17.35 13.64
CA PRO A 11 25.42 -16.96 14.80
C PRO A 11 26.21 -18.09 15.43
N ASP A 12 25.75 -19.35 15.34
CA ASP A 12 26.44 -20.54 15.82
C ASP A 12 27.56 -21.04 14.87
N GLY A 13 27.79 -20.33 13.73
CA GLY A 13 28.79 -20.64 12.73
C GLY A 13 28.31 -21.64 11.65
N SER A 14 27.12 -22.23 11.78
CA SER A 14 26.56 -23.12 10.76
C SER A 14 26.19 -22.33 9.49
N THR A 15 26.22 -23.00 8.34
CA THR A 15 25.78 -22.44 7.06
C THR A 15 24.32 -22.85 6.76
N GLY A 16 23.66 -22.11 5.88
CA GLY A 16 22.31 -22.42 5.41
C GLY A 16 21.94 -21.57 4.21
N LEU A 17 20.76 -21.81 3.65
CA LEU A 17 20.17 -21.02 2.58
C LEU A 17 19.06 -20.14 3.12
N TYR A 18 18.88 -18.97 2.51
CA TYR A 18 17.79 -18.05 2.80
C TYR A 18 17.13 -17.61 1.50
N GLY A 19 15.83 -17.93 1.36
CA GLY A 19 15.04 -17.50 0.21
C GLY A 19 14.60 -16.03 0.37
N VAL A 20 14.84 -15.21 -0.65
CA VAL A 20 14.49 -13.79 -0.66
C VAL A 20 13.65 -13.46 -1.89
N VAL A 21 12.57 -12.70 -1.68
CA VAL A 21 11.79 -12.05 -2.74
C VAL A 21 12.22 -10.59 -2.81
N ASP A 22 12.93 -10.22 -3.87
CA ASP A 22 13.41 -8.86 -4.06
C ASP A 22 12.41 -8.07 -4.92
N LYS A 23 11.86 -7.01 -4.34
CA LYS A 23 10.85 -6.13 -4.95
C LYS A 23 11.20 -4.67 -4.67
N PRO A 24 10.87 -3.75 -5.62
CA PRO A 24 10.95 -2.32 -5.34
C PRO A 24 10.05 -1.94 -4.16
N GLY A 25 10.36 -0.81 -3.53
CA GLY A 25 9.50 -0.20 -2.54
C GLY A 25 8.14 0.17 -3.10
N TYR A 26 7.17 0.41 -2.23
CA TYR A 26 5.82 0.85 -2.61
C TYR A 26 5.43 2.11 -1.84
N ALA A 27 4.46 2.85 -2.35
CA ALA A 27 3.78 3.90 -1.61
C ALA A 27 2.33 3.49 -1.35
N LEU A 28 1.87 3.73 -0.13
CA LEU A 28 0.48 3.60 0.28
C LEU A 28 -0.05 5.00 0.61
N VAL A 29 -1.19 5.34 0.05
CA VAL A 29 -1.80 6.64 0.24
C VAL A 29 -3.18 6.51 0.88
N MET A 30 -3.43 7.30 1.92
CA MET A 30 -4.70 7.41 2.63
C MET A 30 -5.41 8.70 2.21
N PRO A 31 -6.29 8.67 1.18
CA PRO A 31 -7.01 9.87 0.76
C PRO A 31 -8.09 10.20 1.78
N TYR A 32 -8.03 11.41 2.34
CA TYR A 32 -8.91 11.84 3.43
C TYR A 32 -9.51 13.22 3.14
N ASP A 33 -10.84 13.31 3.13
CA ASP A 33 -11.57 14.56 2.88
C ASP A 33 -11.89 15.36 4.16
N GLY A 34 -11.33 14.95 5.31
CA GLY A 34 -11.63 15.49 6.63
C GLY A 34 -12.68 14.70 7.41
N ARG A 35 -13.40 13.77 6.76
CA ARG A 35 -14.47 12.96 7.35
C ARG A 35 -14.43 11.50 6.91
N ARG A 36 -14.04 11.24 5.65
CA ARG A 36 -14.08 9.94 5.00
C ARG A 36 -12.74 9.62 4.36
N PHE A 37 -12.45 8.32 4.25
CA PHE A 37 -11.34 7.79 3.47
C PHE A 37 -11.83 7.23 2.14
N ARG A 38 -11.05 7.41 1.08
CA ARG A 38 -11.24 6.70 -0.18
C ARG A 38 -10.48 5.39 -0.11
N LEU A 39 -11.18 4.28 -0.30
CA LEU A 39 -10.59 2.94 -0.43
C LEU A 39 -10.80 2.43 -1.85
N VAL A 40 -10.00 1.42 -2.22
CA VAL A 40 -10.15 0.64 -3.44
C VAL A 40 -10.43 -0.81 -3.10
N GLU A 41 -11.16 -1.50 -3.98
CA GLU A 41 -11.41 -2.93 -3.92
C GLU A 41 -10.90 -3.58 -5.18
N GLN A 42 -10.00 -4.55 -5.05
CA GLN A 42 -9.46 -5.29 -6.16
C GLN A 42 -9.39 -6.79 -5.88
N PHE A 43 -9.28 -7.59 -6.95
CA PHE A 43 -9.05 -9.03 -6.84
C PHE A 43 -7.57 -9.29 -6.60
N ARG A 44 -7.24 -9.91 -5.47
CA ARG A 44 -5.87 -10.31 -5.13
C ARG A 44 -5.66 -11.79 -5.49
N TYR A 45 -5.12 -12.02 -6.69
CA TYR A 45 -4.93 -13.36 -7.27
C TYR A 45 -4.28 -14.38 -6.31
N PRO A 46 -3.21 -14.05 -5.54
CA PRO A 46 -2.57 -15.03 -4.67
C PRO A 46 -3.47 -15.59 -3.56
N ILE A 47 -4.47 -14.85 -3.14
CA ILE A 47 -5.43 -15.26 -2.11
C ILE A 47 -6.79 -15.65 -2.70
N GLY A 48 -7.01 -15.42 -4.00
CA GLY A 48 -8.25 -15.78 -4.71
C GLY A 48 -9.48 -14.97 -4.27
N GLU A 49 -9.30 -13.81 -3.68
CA GLU A 49 -10.38 -13.02 -3.09
C GLU A 49 -10.27 -11.52 -3.43
N ARG A 50 -11.41 -10.83 -3.38
CA ARG A 50 -11.43 -9.35 -3.42
C ARG A 50 -11.21 -8.79 -2.03
N ARG A 51 -10.45 -7.68 -1.95
CA ARG A 51 -10.16 -6.98 -0.69
C ARG A 51 -10.31 -5.48 -0.85
N TRP A 52 -10.86 -4.85 0.17
CA TRP A 52 -10.79 -3.41 0.36
C TRP A 52 -9.46 -3.04 1.02
N GLU A 53 -8.81 -2.03 0.48
CA GLU A 53 -7.50 -1.55 0.93
C GLU A 53 -7.33 -0.07 0.61
N PHE A 54 -6.33 0.57 1.19
CA PHE A 54 -5.91 1.89 0.73
C PHE A 54 -5.17 1.78 -0.61
N PRO A 55 -5.30 2.78 -1.51
CA PRO A 55 -4.53 2.84 -2.74
C PRO A 55 -3.04 2.66 -2.48
N GLN A 56 -2.41 1.76 -3.23
CA GLN A 56 -0.99 1.44 -3.04
C GLN A 56 -0.40 0.71 -4.23
N GLY A 57 0.83 1.06 -4.58
CA GLY A 57 1.52 0.34 -5.63
C GLY A 57 3.01 0.61 -5.70
N THR A 58 3.64 -0.02 -6.67
CA THR A 58 5.08 0.05 -6.93
C THR A 58 5.32 0.57 -8.34
N ALA A 59 6.37 1.36 -8.52
CA ALA A 59 6.83 1.77 -9.83
C ALA A 59 8.19 1.15 -10.11
N PRO A 60 8.25 -0.01 -10.78
CA PRO A 60 9.50 -0.70 -11.07
C PRO A 60 10.48 0.12 -11.92
N ASP A 61 9.93 0.99 -12.77
CA ASP A 61 10.62 1.94 -13.63
C ASP A 61 11.09 3.21 -12.91
N LEU A 62 10.61 3.43 -11.69
CA LEU A 62 10.89 4.60 -10.84
C LEU A 62 11.49 4.16 -9.49
N ALA A 63 12.38 3.18 -9.51
CA ALA A 63 13.00 2.62 -8.28
C ALA A 63 13.67 3.68 -7.38
N ASP A 64 14.08 4.81 -7.98
CA ASP A 64 14.69 5.97 -7.30
C ASP A 64 13.71 7.17 -7.20
N ALA A 65 12.41 6.99 -7.48
CA ALA A 65 11.43 8.06 -7.39
C ALA A 65 11.21 8.49 -5.94
N ASP A 66 10.89 9.77 -5.76
CA ASP A 66 10.40 10.28 -4.49
C ASP A 66 9.13 9.50 -4.07
N PRO A 67 9.09 8.92 -2.87
CA PRO A 67 7.91 8.20 -2.40
C PRO A 67 6.61 8.99 -2.43
N ALA A 68 6.65 10.31 -2.26
CA ALA A 68 5.47 11.17 -2.35
C ALA A 68 4.99 11.33 -3.80
N GLU A 69 5.89 11.35 -4.78
CA GLU A 69 5.52 11.33 -6.19
C GLU A 69 4.85 10.01 -6.56
N LEU A 70 5.39 8.87 -6.05
CA LEU A 70 4.78 7.57 -6.23
C LEU A 70 3.37 7.52 -5.60
N ALA A 71 3.20 7.99 -4.36
CA ALA A 71 1.89 8.08 -3.71
C ALA A 71 0.89 8.93 -4.51
N SER A 72 1.34 10.04 -5.09
CA SER A 72 0.51 10.91 -5.93
C SER A 72 0.10 10.24 -7.23
N ARG A 73 0.98 9.43 -7.81
CA ARG A 73 0.71 8.65 -9.02
C ARG A 73 -0.35 7.58 -8.74
N GLU A 74 -0.13 6.75 -7.71
CA GLU A 74 -1.06 5.67 -7.33
C GLU A 74 -2.46 6.22 -6.98
N LEU A 75 -2.51 7.33 -6.24
CA LEU A 75 -3.78 8.00 -5.94
C LEU A 75 -4.56 8.34 -7.21
N ARG A 76 -3.88 8.89 -8.21
CA ARG A 76 -4.51 9.27 -9.47
C ARG A 76 -4.93 8.05 -10.28
N GLU A 77 -4.04 7.07 -10.44
CA GLU A 77 -4.26 5.89 -11.29
C GLU A 77 -5.42 5.04 -10.77
N GLU A 78 -5.40 4.67 -9.50
CA GLU A 78 -6.41 3.80 -8.92
C GLU A 78 -7.76 4.49 -8.65
N THR A 79 -7.75 5.77 -8.27
CA THR A 79 -8.96 6.46 -7.79
C THR A 79 -9.42 7.65 -8.62
N GLY A 80 -8.57 8.20 -9.49
CA GLY A 80 -8.79 9.47 -10.18
C GLY A 80 -8.58 10.70 -9.32
N LEU A 81 -8.31 10.53 -8.02
CA LEU A 81 -8.14 11.67 -7.12
C LEU A 81 -6.77 12.31 -7.28
N ARG A 82 -6.73 13.60 -6.96
CA ARG A 82 -5.50 14.33 -6.70
C ARG A 82 -5.57 14.94 -5.30
N ALA A 83 -4.43 15.27 -4.74
CA ALA A 83 -4.36 15.92 -3.44
C ALA A 83 -3.37 17.09 -3.48
N THR A 84 -3.62 18.11 -2.64
CA THR A 84 -2.72 19.25 -2.52
C THR A 84 -1.62 19.02 -1.49
N THR A 85 -1.81 18.05 -0.60
CA THR A 85 -0.87 17.77 0.49
C THR A 85 -0.71 16.26 0.67
N PHE A 86 0.54 15.81 0.81
CA PHE A 86 0.94 14.46 1.18
C PHE A 86 1.78 14.55 2.46
N GLU A 87 1.19 14.18 3.59
CA GLU A 87 1.85 14.11 4.89
C GLU A 87 2.40 12.69 5.07
N ALA A 88 3.73 12.55 5.24
CA ALA A 88 4.33 11.25 5.52
C ALA A 88 3.98 10.81 6.95
N LEU A 89 3.35 9.65 7.09
CA LEU A 89 2.98 9.06 8.39
C LEU A 89 4.05 8.09 8.91
N GLY A 90 4.83 7.46 8.04
CA GLY A 90 5.88 6.53 8.41
C GLY A 90 6.24 5.53 7.32
N GLU A 91 7.12 4.60 7.68
CA GLU A 91 7.57 3.49 6.82
C GLU A 91 7.11 2.15 7.41
N LEU A 92 6.90 1.18 6.54
CA LEU A 92 6.52 -0.20 6.89
C LEU A 92 7.46 -1.19 6.19
N ASP A 93 7.92 -2.20 6.92
CA ASP A 93 8.52 -3.39 6.32
C ASP A 93 7.39 -4.35 5.89
N ALA A 94 7.27 -4.63 4.59
CA ALA A 94 6.14 -5.39 4.04
C ALA A 94 6.08 -6.83 4.59
N ALA A 95 7.19 -7.55 4.56
CA ALA A 95 7.34 -8.89 5.10
C ALA A 95 8.83 -9.17 5.40
N PRO A 96 9.40 -8.65 6.51
CA PRO A 96 10.85 -8.59 6.75
C PRO A 96 11.52 -9.97 6.88
N GLY A 97 10.75 -11.04 7.09
CA GLY A 97 11.26 -12.41 7.06
C GLY A 97 11.44 -12.99 5.64
N MET A 98 11.03 -12.27 4.60
CA MET A 98 11.02 -12.80 3.23
C MET A 98 11.51 -11.80 2.18
N THR A 99 11.32 -10.51 2.42
CA THR A 99 11.62 -9.46 1.45
C THR A 99 12.24 -8.24 2.11
N SER A 100 13.06 -7.51 1.35
CA SER A 100 13.56 -6.18 1.70
C SER A 100 12.61 -5.04 1.31
N GLN A 101 11.43 -5.36 0.77
CA GLN A 101 10.47 -4.38 0.32
C GLN A 101 9.98 -3.50 1.49
N ARG A 102 10.10 -2.19 1.31
CA ARG A 102 9.58 -1.16 2.20
C ARG A 102 8.42 -0.43 1.57
N GLY A 103 7.50 0.04 2.40
CA GLY A 103 6.38 0.90 2.03
C GLY A 103 6.42 2.23 2.75
N TRP A 104 6.12 3.31 2.04
CA TRP A 104 5.94 4.63 2.61
C TRP A 104 4.45 4.95 2.70
N VAL A 105 4.01 5.39 3.86
CA VAL A 105 2.60 5.70 4.13
C VAL A 105 2.39 7.20 4.13
N PHE A 106 1.44 7.67 3.32
CA PHE A 106 1.09 9.07 3.23
C PHE A 106 -0.40 9.30 3.52
N LEU A 107 -0.70 10.38 4.25
CA LEU A 107 -2.04 10.93 4.33
C LEU A 107 -2.18 12.01 3.25
N ALA A 108 -3.14 11.84 2.34
CA ALA A 108 -3.43 12.79 1.28
C ALA A 108 -4.66 13.62 1.63
N THR A 109 -4.51 14.93 1.65
CA THR A 109 -5.58 15.89 1.95
C THR A 109 -5.69 16.98 0.89
N GLY A 110 -6.76 17.80 0.95
CA GLY A 110 -7.04 18.75 -0.11
C GLY A 110 -7.42 18.05 -1.42
N ILE A 111 -8.35 17.12 -1.30
CA ILE A 111 -8.74 16.20 -2.37
C ILE A 111 -9.45 16.93 -3.50
N ILE A 112 -9.07 16.61 -4.73
CA ILE A 112 -9.65 17.08 -5.99
C ILE A 112 -10.08 15.86 -6.77
N GLU A 113 -11.35 15.79 -7.16
CA GLU A 113 -11.90 14.68 -7.97
C GLU A 113 -11.39 14.77 -9.42
N GLY A 114 -11.22 13.61 -10.06
CA GLY A 114 -10.83 13.45 -11.44
C GLY A 114 -11.20 12.06 -11.96
N GLU A 115 -10.69 11.70 -13.12
CA GLU A 115 -10.89 10.38 -13.73
C GLU A 115 -9.71 9.46 -13.39
N ALA A 116 -10.02 8.20 -13.08
CA ALA A 116 -9.02 7.17 -12.83
C ALA A 116 -8.33 6.77 -14.15
N ASP A 117 -7.03 6.49 -14.05
CA ASP A 117 -6.19 6.06 -15.19
C ASP A 117 -5.54 4.71 -14.84
N ARG A 118 -6.40 3.70 -14.68
CA ARG A 118 -6.04 2.38 -14.15
C ARG A 118 -5.20 1.58 -15.13
N GLU A 119 -4.24 0.84 -14.60
CA GLU A 119 -3.51 -0.16 -15.36
C GLU A 119 -4.45 -1.26 -15.90
N HIS A 120 -3.96 -2.05 -16.87
CA HIS A 120 -4.79 -3.07 -17.53
C HIS A 120 -5.30 -4.14 -16.54
N GLU A 121 -4.49 -4.49 -15.58
CA GLU A 121 -4.78 -5.46 -14.53
C GLU A 121 -5.75 -4.94 -13.46
N GLU A 122 -5.97 -3.63 -13.41
CA GLU A 122 -6.78 -2.94 -12.40
C GLU A 122 -8.14 -2.44 -12.91
N GLN A 123 -8.49 -2.77 -14.16
CA GLN A 123 -9.70 -2.25 -14.80
C GLN A 123 -11.01 -2.63 -14.09
N ASP A 124 -11.02 -3.75 -13.34
CA ASP A 124 -12.17 -4.19 -12.54
C ASP A 124 -12.16 -3.65 -11.10
N MET A 125 -11.15 -2.84 -10.74
CA MET A 125 -11.01 -2.20 -9.44
C MET A 125 -12.19 -1.24 -9.20
N ARG A 126 -12.70 -1.23 -7.98
CA ARG A 126 -13.74 -0.30 -7.52
C ARG A 126 -13.15 0.63 -6.49
N SER A 127 -13.66 1.85 -6.42
CA SER A 127 -13.29 2.77 -5.35
C SER A 127 -14.51 3.45 -4.76
N ALA A 128 -14.50 3.64 -3.42
CA ALA A 128 -15.60 4.26 -2.68
C ALA A 128 -15.10 5.02 -1.45
N TRP A 129 -15.92 5.97 -1.00
CA TRP A 129 -15.70 6.72 0.21
C TRP A 129 -16.36 6.02 1.40
N PHE A 130 -15.64 5.89 2.50
CA PHE A 130 -16.12 5.32 3.76
C PHE A 130 -15.85 6.27 4.91
N ALA A 131 -16.83 6.45 5.79
CA ALA A 131 -16.65 7.20 7.01
C ALA A 131 -15.61 6.50 7.92
N ARG A 132 -15.00 7.26 8.82
CA ARG A 132 -13.95 6.73 9.70
C ARG A 132 -14.43 5.51 10.51
N ASP A 133 -15.62 5.57 11.08
CA ASP A 133 -16.23 4.50 11.86
C ASP A 133 -16.56 3.26 10.99
N GLU A 134 -16.88 3.47 9.71
CA GLU A 134 -17.05 2.37 8.74
C GLU A 134 -15.72 1.67 8.47
N VAL A 135 -14.63 2.40 8.25
CA VAL A 135 -13.29 1.83 8.08
C VAL A 135 -12.89 1.02 9.31
N GLU A 136 -13.09 1.56 10.52
CA GLU A 136 -12.81 0.85 11.77
C GLU A 136 -13.65 -0.43 11.92
N ARG A 137 -14.93 -0.40 11.51
CA ARG A 137 -15.78 -1.58 11.48
C ARG A 137 -15.30 -2.59 10.45
N MET A 138 -14.96 -2.16 9.23
CA MET A 138 -14.44 -3.02 8.16
C MET A 138 -13.14 -3.74 8.59
N ILE A 139 -12.26 -3.09 9.34
CA ILE A 139 -11.06 -3.71 9.93
C ILE A 139 -11.47 -4.77 10.96
N ARG A 140 -12.35 -4.44 11.91
CA ARG A 140 -12.79 -5.39 12.96
C ARG A 140 -13.50 -6.62 12.39
N GLU A 141 -14.23 -6.46 11.29
CA GLU A 141 -14.97 -7.53 10.63
C GLU A 141 -14.14 -8.32 9.60
N GLY A 142 -12.87 -7.92 9.37
CA GLY A 142 -11.97 -8.57 8.40
C GLY A 142 -12.31 -8.30 6.93
N VAL A 143 -13.14 -7.30 6.65
CA VAL A 143 -13.42 -6.80 5.30
C VAL A 143 -12.18 -6.08 4.73
N ILE A 144 -11.51 -5.29 5.58
CA ILE A 144 -10.15 -4.83 5.36
C ILE A 144 -9.22 -5.79 6.12
N ALA A 145 -8.56 -6.67 5.41
CA ALA A 145 -7.61 -7.65 5.95
C ALA A 145 -6.17 -7.43 5.41
N ASP A 146 -5.99 -6.45 4.54
CA ASP A 146 -4.67 -6.04 4.08
C ASP A 146 -3.85 -5.47 5.23
N ALA A 147 -2.71 -6.13 5.53
CA ALA A 147 -1.87 -5.77 6.67
C ALA A 147 -1.30 -4.36 6.55
N GLN A 148 -0.96 -3.92 5.34
CA GLN A 148 -0.42 -2.59 5.08
C GLN A 148 -1.46 -1.51 5.34
N SER A 149 -2.69 -1.72 4.90
CA SER A 149 -3.82 -0.80 5.15
C SER A 149 -4.14 -0.70 6.65
N ILE A 150 -4.13 -1.82 7.38
CA ILE A 150 -4.35 -1.83 8.84
C ILE A 150 -3.22 -1.08 9.56
N ALA A 151 -1.96 -1.32 9.18
CA ALA A 151 -0.80 -0.63 9.74
C ALA A 151 -0.82 0.87 9.43
N ALA A 152 -1.16 1.25 8.19
CA ALA A 152 -1.34 2.65 7.80
C ALA A 152 -2.42 3.34 8.65
N TYR A 153 -3.55 2.67 8.88
CA TYR A 153 -4.62 3.19 9.73
C TYR A 153 -4.16 3.36 11.19
N ALA A 154 -3.34 2.44 11.70
CA ALA A 154 -2.74 2.58 13.03
C ALA A 154 -1.80 3.80 13.12
N LEU A 155 -0.95 4.03 12.10
CA LEU A 155 -0.11 5.24 12.03
C LEU A 155 -0.96 6.51 12.01
N PHE A 156 -2.06 6.53 11.26
CA PHE A 156 -3.00 7.64 11.25
C PHE A 156 -3.61 7.93 12.63
N LEU A 157 -3.92 6.91 13.43
CA LEU A 157 -4.47 7.08 14.77
C LEU A 157 -3.46 7.61 15.79
N LEU A 158 -2.17 7.37 15.56
CA LEU A 158 -1.08 7.70 16.49
C LEU A 158 -0.40 9.06 16.19
N ARG A 159 -0.82 9.73 15.13
CA ARG A 159 -0.27 11.05 14.73
C ARG A 159 -0.70 12.20 15.62
#